data_3deff98051390e2ccb7e3e27b82f8085
#
_entry.id   3deff98051390e2ccb7e3e27b82f8085
#
_cell.length_a   1.000
_cell.length_b   1.000
_cell.length_c   1.000
_cell.angle_alpha   90.00
_cell.angle_beta   90.00
_cell.angle_gamma   90.00
#
_symmetry.space_group_name_H-M   'P 1'
#
loop_
_entity.id
_entity.type
_entity.pdbx_description
1 polymer ?
#
loop_
_entity_poly.entity_id
_entity_poly.type
_entity_poly.pdbx_seq_one_letter_code
_entity_poly.pdbx_strand_id
1 'polypeptide(L)'
;MFDDDMNVIATGSCFGNTLRCMAVDSSHQGEGLMNEIVTHLMEVQFARGNMHLFLYTKCNSAKFFGDLGFYEIVRVDGQIVFMENRKTGFSGYLEKLKKETCECKAYADLADADKRCLTGHAAASTDGSGTSDPVISALVMNANPFTLGHQYLVETAAASCDLLHLFIVSEDSSLVPFSVRKKLVMEGTSHLSNICYHESGPYIVSLSLIHI
;
A
#
# COMPACT_ATOMS: atom_id res chain seq x y z
N MET A 1 -19.88 18.63 15.09
CA MET A 1 -20.24 19.14 16.41
C MET A 1 -20.73 20.56 16.24
N PHE A 2 -21.66 20.95 17.07
CA PHE A 2 -22.31 22.27 17.00
C PHE A 2 -22.23 22.93 18.37
N ASP A 3 -22.18 24.25 18.39
CA ASP A 3 -22.36 25.04 19.60
C ASP A 3 -23.86 25.21 19.94
N ASP A 4 -24.16 25.95 21.00
CA ASP A 4 -25.54 26.22 21.48
C ASP A 4 -26.35 27.04 20.43
N ASP A 5 -25.68 27.79 19.58
CA ASP A 5 -26.27 28.58 18.49
C ASP A 5 -26.38 27.82 17.16
N MET A 6 -26.08 26.50 17.16
CA MET A 6 -26.08 25.63 15.99
C MET A 6 -25.02 25.97 14.93
N ASN A 7 -23.94 26.65 15.29
CA ASN A 7 -22.80 26.82 14.41
C ASN A 7 -21.91 25.57 14.42
N VAL A 8 -21.31 25.24 13.29
CA VAL A 8 -20.38 24.11 13.20
C VAL A 8 -19.04 24.49 13.81
N ILE A 9 -18.70 23.92 14.96
CA ILE A 9 -17.44 24.20 15.68
C ILE A 9 -16.37 23.14 15.41
N ALA A 10 -16.76 21.93 15.04
CA ALA A 10 -15.79 20.90 14.65
C ALA A 10 -16.41 19.87 13.71
N THR A 11 -15.60 19.33 12.81
CA THR A 11 -15.98 18.33 11.82
C THR A 11 -15.02 17.15 11.76
N GLY A 12 -15.49 16.01 11.32
CA GLY A 12 -14.68 14.84 11.00
C GLY A 12 -15.49 13.86 10.18
N SER A 13 -14.82 13.08 9.34
CA SER A 13 -15.45 12.07 8.49
C SER A 13 -14.60 10.81 8.38
N CYS A 14 -15.24 9.73 7.89
CA CYS A 14 -14.58 8.47 7.59
C CYS A 14 -14.90 8.05 6.16
N PHE A 15 -13.91 7.49 5.48
CA PHE A 15 -14.13 6.78 4.23
C PHE A 15 -13.41 5.42 4.29
N GLY A 16 -14.16 4.33 4.15
CA GLY A 16 -13.62 3.01 4.46
C GLY A 16 -13.09 2.97 5.90
N ASN A 17 -11.83 2.66 6.08
CA ASN A 17 -11.12 2.65 7.35
C ASN A 17 -10.18 3.86 7.54
N THR A 18 -10.36 4.92 6.76
CA THR A 18 -9.53 6.14 6.83
C THR A 18 -10.31 7.28 7.47
N LEU A 19 -9.74 7.92 8.49
CA LEU A 19 -10.26 9.14 9.11
C LEU A 19 -9.83 10.34 8.26
N ARG A 20 -10.78 11.24 7.95
CA ARG A 20 -10.57 12.36 7.02
C ARG A 20 -11.28 13.64 7.47
N CYS A 21 -10.88 14.76 6.86
CA CYS A 21 -11.57 16.05 6.97
C CYS A 21 -11.80 16.47 8.42
N MET A 22 -10.84 16.21 9.30
CA MET A 22 -10.91 16.60 10.69
C MET A 22 -10.48 18.06 10.84
N ALA A 23 -11.37 18.89 11.36
CA ALA A 23 -11.11 20.30 11.59
C ALA A 23 -11.88 20.80 12.82
N VAL A 24 -11.28 21.78 13.51
CA VAL A 24 -11.90 22.50 14.63
C VAL A 24 -11.83 23.99 14.30
N ASP A 25 -12.91 24.70 14.55
CA ASP A 25 -12.97 26.15 14.38
C ASP A 25 -11.87 26.83 15.21
N SER A 26 -11.30 27.90 14.66
CA SER A 26 -10.17 28.60 15.28
C SER A 26 -10.48 29.20 16.65
N SER A 27 -11.74 29.59 16.88
CA SER A 27 -12.20 30.16 18.17
C SER A 27 -12.40 29.09 19.25
N HIS A 28 -12.48 27.81 18.88
CA HIS A 28 -12.68 26.66 19.76
C HIS A 28 -11.45 25.74 19.87
N GLN A 29 -10.29 26.22 19.43
CA GLN A 29 -9.04 25.48 19.57
C GLN A 29 -8.59 25.44 21.03
N GLY A 30 -8.12 24.27 21.47
CA GLY A 30 -7.69 24.05 22.87
C GLY A 30 -8.77 23.50 23.79
N GLU A 31 -10.02 23.41 23.36
CA GLU A 31 -11.15 22.89 24.14
C GLU A 31 -11.27 21.34 24.12
N GLY A 32 -10.35 20.65 23.43
CA GLY A 32 -10.36 19.19 23.36
C GLY A 32 -11.24 18.60 22.27
N LEU A 33 -11.94 19.41 21.48
CA LEU A 33 -12.90 18.96 20.47
C LEU A 33 -12.30 18.02 19.44
N MET A 34 -11.03 18.20 19.06
CA MET A 34 -10.37 17.28 18.13
C MET A 34 -10.22 15.88 18.73
N ASN A 35 -9.91 15.78 20.04
CA ASN A 35 -9.88 14.49 20.75
C ASN A 35 -11.24 13.81 20.72
N GLU A 36 -12.31 14.53 21.01
CA GLU A 36 -13.68 14.00 21.02
C GLU A 36 -14.07 13.48 19.64
N ILE A 37 -13.79 14.26 18.56
CA ILE A 37 -14.09 13.83 17.19
C ILE A 37 -13.32 12.57 16.83
N VAL A 38 -12.01 12.54 17.07
CA VAL A 38 -11.19 11.38 16.72
C VAL A 38 -11.64 10.14 17.48
N THR A 39 -11.89 10.28 18.79
CA THR A 39 -12.39 9.18 19.64
C THR A 39 -13.73 8.66 19.11
N HIS A 40 -14.67 9.55 18.85
CA HIS A 40 -15.99 9.18 18.32
C HIS A 40 -15.88 8.48 16.97
N LEU A 41 -15.05 9.00 16.04
CA LEU A 41 -14.85 8.36 14.73
C LEU A 41 -14.21 6.98 14.86
N MET A 42 -13.26 6.79 15.79
CA MET A 42 -12.67 5.48 16.08
C MET A 42 -13.71 4.50 16.63
N GLU A 43 -14.54 4.92 17.58
CA GLU A 43 -15.63 4.09 18.12
C GLU A 43 -16.62 3.66 17.03
N VAL A 44 -17.05 4.60 16.17
CA VAL A 44 -17.92 4.31 15.02
C VAL A 44 -17.28 3.29 14.08
N GLN A 45 -15.99 3.42 13.80
CA GLN A 45 -15.28 2.48 12.94
C GLN A 45 -15.11 1.11 13.59
N PHE A 46 -14.80 1.05 14.87
CA PHE A 46 -14.71 -0.21 15.60
C PHE A 46 -16.06 -0.94 15.67
N ALA A 47 -17.15 -0.19 15.88
CA ALA A 47 -18.50 -0.75 15.81
C ALA A 47 -18.86 -1.31 14.42
N ARG A 48 -18.26 -0.78 13.35
CA ARG A 48 -18.39 -1.31 11.97
C ARG A 48 -17.44 -2.49 11.68
N GLY A 49 -16.61 -2.89 12.64
CA GLY A 49 -15.61 -3.95 12.48
C GLY A 49 -14.28 -3.49 11.89
N ASN A 50 -14.09 -2.21 11.63
CA ASN A 50 -12.87 -1.65 11.09
C ASN A 50 -11.85 -1.39 12.21
N MET A 51 -11.10 -2.42 12.61
CA MET A 51 -10.13 -2.34 13.70
C MET A 51 -8.77 -1.77 13.29
N HIS A 52 -8.50 -1.64 11.99
CA HIS A 52 -7.26 -1.08 11.46
C HIS A 52 -7.57 0.22 10.74
N LEU A 53 -7.21 1.34 11.36
CA LEU A 53 -7.54 2.68 10.90
C LEU A 53 -6.31 3.42 10.41
N PHE A 54 -6.54 4.27 9.44
CA PHE A 54 -5.54 5.13 8.81
C PHE A 54 -5.95 6.59 8.87
N LEU A 55 -4.98 7.48 8.80
CA LEU A 55 -5.20 8.91 8.59
C LEU A 55 -4.01 9.56 7.87
N TYR A 56 -4.30 10.68 7.23
CA TYR A 56 -3.31 11.60 6.68
C TYR A 56 -3.40 12.92 7.44
N THR A 57 -2.24 13.45 7.84
CA THR A 57 -2.18 14.70 8.61
C THR A 57 -1.00 15.56 8.20
N LYS A 58 -1.04 16.85 8.56
CA LYS A 58 0.12 17.75 8.41
C LYS A 58 1.23 17.33 9.38
N CYS A 59 2.48 17.58 9.02
CA CYS A 59 3.65 17.22 9.83
C CYS A 59 3.61 17.74 11.26
N ASN A 60 3.12 18.97 11.45
CA ASN A 60 3.02 19.60 12.78
C ASN A 60 1.91 19.00 13.67
N SER A 61 0.92 18.33 13.08
CA SER A 61 -0.16 17.67 13.81
C SER A 61 0.11 16.18 14.08
N ALA A 62 1.17 15.61 13.51
CA ALA A 62 1.46 14.17 13.66
C ALA A 62 1.68 13.77 15.12
N LYS A 63 2.33 14.62 15.94
CA LYS A 63 2.51 14.36 17.37
C LYS A 63 1.19 14.18 18.09
N PHE A 64 0.21 15.05 17.82
CA PHE A 64 -1.13 14.98 18.41
C PHE A 64 -1.79 13.61 18.13
N PHE A 65 -1.77 13.14 16.88
CA PHE A 65 -2.32 11.84 16.53
C PHE A 65 -1.49 10.69 17.10
N GLY A 66 -0.18 10.88 17.27
CA GLY A 66 0.69 9.93 17.97
C GLY A 66 0.26 9.71 19.42
N ASP A 67 -0.10 10.79 20.13
CA ASP A 67 -0.60 10.76 21.51
C ASP A 67 -2.00 10.04 21.59
N LEU A 68 -2.74 9.98 20.48
CA LEU A 68 -4.00 9.24 20.33
C LEU A 68 -3.81 7.78 19.89
N GLY A 69 -2.57 7.28 19.79
CA GLY A 69 -2.29 5.89 19.47
C GLY A 69 -2.13 5.59 17.99
N PHE A 70 -1.89 6.61 17.15
CA PHE A 70 -1.49 6.43 15.77
C PHE A 70 0.02 6.42 15.61
N TYR A 71 0.52 5.57 14.75
CA TYR A 71 1.94 5.39 14.45
C TYR A 71 2.23 5.85 13.03
N GLU A 72 3.33 6.56 12.88
CA GLU A 72 3.78 7.05 11.58
C GLU A 72 4.26 5.89 10.70
N ILE A 73 3.75 5.83 9.46
CA ILE A 73 4.18 4.87 8.43
C ILE A 73 5.21 5.53 7.52
N VAL A 74 4.85 6.71 7.00
CA VAL A 74 5.70 7.49 6.09
C VAL A 74 5.43 8.98 6.25
N ARG A 75 6.48 9.77 6.07
CA ARG A 75 6.45 11.24 6.12
C ARG A 75 7.00 11.82 4.82
N VAL A 76 6.32 12.83 4.33
CA VAL A 76 6.86 13.76 3.32
C VAL A 76 7.05 15.09 4.05
N ASP A 77 8.31 15.44 4.32
CA ASP A 77 8.66 16.59 5.15
C ASP A 77 8.03 17.89 4.63
N GLY A 78 7.49 18.67 5.57
CA GLY A 78 6.79 19.91 5.28
C GLY A 78 5.42 19.78 4.62
N GLN A 79 4.99 18.55 4.27
CA GLN A 79 3.74 18.30 3.57
C GLN A 79 2.77 17.45 4.39
N ILE A 80 3.00 16.15 4.45
CA ILE A 80 2.01 15.18 4.96
C ILE A 80 2.68 14.02 5.69
N VAL A 81 1.95 13.46 6.67
CA VAL A 81 2.29 12.23 7.36
C VAL A 81 1.15 11.24 7.19
N PHE A 82 1.45 10.03 6.79
CA PHE A 82 0.53 8.90 6.76
C PHE A 82 0.72 8.07 8.02
N MET A 83 -0.37 7.79 8.74
CA MET A 83 -0.35 7.12 10.03
C MET A 83 -1.40 6.02 10.12
N GLU A 84 -1.15 5.04 10.97
CA GLU A 84 -2.06 3.94 11.29
C GLU A 84 -2.17 3.73 12.80
N ASN A 85 -3.28 3.13 13.26
CA ASN A 85 -3.50 2.83 14.68
C ASN A 85 -2.89 1.48 15.14
N ARG A 86 -1.99 0.90 14.35
CA ARG A 86 -1.29 -0.35 14.67
C ARG A 86 0.21 -0.15 14.65
N LYS A 87 0.87 -0.39 15.79
CA LYS A 87 2.33 -0.23 15.92
C LYS A 87 3.13 -1.09 14.93
N THR A 88 2.64 -2.25 14.59
CA THR A 88 3.32 -3.23 13.72
C THR A 88 2.54 -3.55 12.45
N GLY A 89 1.60 -2.70 12.07
CA GLY A 89 0.76 -2.93 10.89
C GLY A 89 1.57 -2.98 9.61
N PHE A 90 2.29 -1.90 9.32
CA PHE A 90 3.13 -1.80 8.12
C PHE A 90 4.30 -2.79 8.13
N SER A 91 5.00 -2.95 9.25
CA SER A 91 6.09 -3.93 9.34
C SER A 91 5.59 -5.36 9.13
N GLY A 92 4.43 -5.71 9.70
CA GLY A 92 3.79 -7.01 9.46
C GLY A 92 3.40 -7.23 8.00
N TYR A 93 2.95 -6.17 7.30
CA TYR A 93 2.69 -6.21 5.87
C TYR A 93 3.98 -6.48 5.07
N LEU A 94 5.09 -5.81 5.40
CA LEU A 94 6.38 -6.04 4.75
C LEU A 94 6.89 -7.47 4.96
N GLU A 95 6.75 -8.01 6.18
CA GLU A 95 7.13 -9.41 6.46
C GLU A 95 6.27 -10.40 5.67
N LYS A 96 4.96 -10.12 5.52
CA LYS A 96 4.07 -10.91 4.67
C LYS A 96 4.55 -10.89 3.21
N LEU A 97 4.85 -9.71 2.65
CA LEU A 97 5.36 -9.59 1.27
C LEU A 97 6.68 -10.35 1.09
N LYS A 98 7.59 -10.26 2.05
CA LYS A 98 8.86 -11.00 2.03
C LYS A 98 8.63 -12.50 2.00
N LYS A 99 7.72 -13.01 2.82
CA LYS A 99 7.35 -14.43 2.83
C LYS A 99 6.76 -14.86 1.50
N GLU A 100 5.78 -14.12 0.97
CA GLU A 100 5.15 -14.38 -0.32
C GLU A 100 6.19 -14.40 -1.46
N THR A 101 7.15 -13.47 -1.43
CA THR A 101 8.27 -13.44 -2.39
C THR A 101 9.12 -14.69 -2.29
N CYS A 102 9.51 -15.12 -1.08
CA CYS A 102 10.32 -16.33 -0.89
C CYS A 102 9.59 -17.62 -1.35
N GLU A 103 8.27 -17.64 -1.25
CA GLU A 103 7.42 -18.75 -1.69
C GLU A 103 7.10 -18.69 -3.21
N CYS A 104 7.42 -17.58 -3.88
CA CYS A 104 7.17 -17.38 -5.29
C CYS A 104 8.14 -18.20 -6.15
N LYS A 105 7.60 -19.00 -7.09
CA LYS A 105 8.41 -19.82 -7.99
C LYS A 105 9.38 -18.97 -8.83
N ALA A 106 8.95 -17.83 -9.35
CA ALA A 106 9.80 -16.95 -10.14
C ALA A 106 11.05 -16.47 -9.36
N TYR A 107 10.87 -16.16 -8.06
CA TYR A 107 11.99 -15.80 -7.18
C TYR A 107 12.91 -16.99 -6.90
N ALA A 108 12.34 -18.19 -6.66
CA ALA A 108 13.12 -19.39 -6.44
C ALA A 108 13.97 -19.76 -7.67
N ASP A 109 13.39 -19.69 -8.86
CA ASP A 109 14.06 -19.96 -10.14
C ASP A 109 15.21 -18.96 -10.36
N LEU A 110 15.03 -17.67 -10.04
CA LEU A 110 16.05 -16.63 -10.10
C LEU A 110 17.20 -16.91 -9.10
N ALA A 111 16.86 -17.20 -7.83
CA ALA A 111 17.84 -17.50 -6.79
C ALA A 111 18.67 -18.76 -7.09
N ASP A 112 18.08 -19.76 -7.71
CA ASP A 112 18.77 -20.99 -8.15
C ASP A 112 19.66 -20.76 -9.38
N ALA A 113 19.30 -19.83 -10.25
CA ALA A 113 20.14 -19.41 -11.37
C ALA A 113 21.41 -18.70 -10.87
N ASP A 114 21.25 -17.83 -9.88
CA ASP A 114 22.38 -17.09 -9.25
C ASP A 114 23.34 -18.06 -8.52
N LYS A 115 22.82 -19.02 -7.75
CA LYS A 115 23.62 -20.09 -7.12
C LYS A 115 24.36 -20.95 -8.14
N ARG A 116 23.76 -21.29 -9.27
CA ARG A 116 24.40 -22.06 -10.35
C ARG A 116 25.55 -21.29 -10.99
N CYS A 117 25.44 -19.98 -11.09
CA CYS A 117 26.51 -19.10 -11.53
C CYS A 117 27.72 -19.11 -10.56
N LEU A 118 27.46 -19.21 -9.25
CA LEU A 118 28.49 -19.26 -8.21
C LEU A 118 29.11 -20.65 -8.01
N THR A 119 28.42 -21.74 -8.36
CA THR A 119 28.88 -23.14 -8.19
C THR A 119 29.44 -23.77 -9.45
N GLY A 120 29.30 -23.12 -10.60
CA GLY A 120 29.96 -23.52 -11.85
C GLY A 120 31.46 -23.42 -11.71
N HIS A 121 32.18 -24.56 -11.74
CA HIS A 121 33.61 -24.66 -11.72
C HIS A 121 34.24 -23.66 -12.68
N ALA A 122 34.90 -22.65 -12.15
CA ALA A 122 35.65 -21.67 -12.89
C ALA A 122 36.78 -22.37 -13.66
N ALA A 123 36.55 -22.74 -14.90
CA ALA A 123 37.62 -22.81 -15.87
C ALA A 123 37.99 -21.35 -16.19
N ALA A 124 39.18 -20.98 -15.77
CA ALA A 124 39.72 -19.65 -15.95
C ALA A 124 39.65 -19.20 -17.41
N SER A 125 38.75 -18.33 -17.72
CA SER A 125 38.81 -17.43 -18.87
C SER A 125 38.72 -16.01 -18.38
N THR A 126 39.84 -15.32 -18.47
CA THR A 126 40.00 -13.88 -18.24
C THR A 126 39.29 -13.08 -19.32
N ASP A 127 37.99 -12.94 -19.24
CA ASP A 127 37.25 -11.92 -19.97
C ASP A 127 36.20 -11.33 -19.03
N GLY A 128 36.32 -10.02 -18.80
CA GLY A 128 35.57 -9.26 -17.83
C GLY A 128 34.06 -9.09 -18.19
N SER A 129 33.30 -10.19 -18.14
CA SER A 129 31.85 -10.13 -18.10
C SER A 129 31.42 -10.25 -16.64
N GLY A 130 31.37 -9.10 -15.96
CA GLY A 130 30.77 -9.03 -14.64
C GLY A 130 29.35 -9.56 -14.72
N THR A 131 29.01 -10.52 -13.87
CA THR A 131 27.63 -10.91 -13.59
C THR A 131 26.91 -9.65 -13.09
N SER A 132 26.07 -9.05 -13.95
CA SER A 132 25.25 -7.93 -13.53
C SER A 132 24.24 -8.43 -12.50
N ASP A 133 24.07 -7.66 -11.42
CA ASP A 133 23.03 -7.94 -10.44
C ASP A 133 21.66 -8.07 -11.14
N PRO A 134 20.79 -8.98 -10.69
CA PRO A 134 19.50 -9.21 -11.31
C PRO A 134 18.63 -7.95 -11.26
N VAL A 135 18.01 -7.62 -12.38
CA VAL A 135 17.09 -6.48 -12.49
C VAL A 135 15.74 -6.87 -11.91
N ILE A 136 15.37 -6.27 -10.79
CA ILE A 136 14.07 -6.48 -10.13
C ILE A 136 13.23 -5.24 -10.32
N SER A 137 12.01 -5.42 -10.83
CA SER A 137 11.06 -4.33 -11.08
C SER A 137 9.76 -4.54 -10.33
N ALA A 138 9.02 -3.45 -10.11
CA ALA A 138 7.70 -3.48 -9.51
C ALA A 138 6.68 -2.71 -10.36
N LEU A 139 5.48 -3.26 -10.48
CA LEU A 139 4.35 -2.66 -11.16
C LEU A 139 3.12 -2.69 -10.24
N VAL A 140 2.41 -1.58 -10.17
CA VAL A 140 1.15 -1.46 -9.42
C VAL A 140 0.01 -1.22 -10.38
N MET A 141 -1.10 -1.97 -10.26
CA MET A 141 -2.27 -1.76 -11.10
C MET A 141 -3.58 -1.99 -10.36
N ASN A 142 -4.59 -1.21 -10.74
CA ASN A 142 -5.96 -1.43 -10.27
C ASN A 142 -6.68 -2.50 -11.13
N ALA A 143 -6.41 -2.53 -12.43
CA ALA A 143 -6.98 -3.49 -13.40
C ALA A 143 -8.51 -3.62 -13.33
N ASN A 144 -9.22 -2.50 -13.41
CA ASN A 144 -10.68 -2.43 -13.22
C ASN A 144 -11.44 -2.01 -14.49
N PRO A 145 -11.77 -2.93 -15.41
CA PRO A 145 -11.33 -4.32 -15.50
C PRO A 145 -9.90 -4.47 -16.05
N PHE A 146 -9.37 -5.71 -16.02
CA PHE A 146 -8.13 -6.05 -16.73
C PHE A 146 -8.38 -6.04 -18.23
N THR A 147 -7.54 -5.33 -18.98
CA THR A 147 -7.67 -5.14 -20.44
C THR A 147 -6.38 -5.53 -21.16
N LEU A 148 -6.43 -5.63 -22.50
CA LEU A 148 -5.25 -5.88 -23.34
C LEU A 148 -4.15 -4.81 -23.12
N GLY A 149 -4.51 -3.57 -22.81
CA GLY A 149 -3.55 -2.53 -22.44
C GLY A 149 -2.81 -2.82 -21.13
N HIS A 150 -3.51 -3.36 -20.13
CA HIS A 150 -2.88 -3.81 -18.89
C HIS A 150 -1.97 -5.02 -19.16
N GLN A 151 -2.41 -5.97 -19.98
CA GLN A 151 -1.60 -7.13 -20.36
C GLN A 151 -0.30 -6.67 -21.04
N TYR A 152 -0.40 -5.83 -22.05
CA TYR A 152 0.76 -5.27 -22.75
C TYR A 152 1.74 -4.57 -21.80
N LEU A 153 1.23 -3.80 -20.83
CA LEU A 153 2.06 -3.13 -19.83
C LEU A 153 2.84 -4.15 -18.98
N VAL A 154 2.17 -5.23 -18.53
CA VAL A 154 2.82 -6.29 -17.74
C VAL A 154 3.85 -7.04 -18.58
N GLU A 155 3.53 -7.41 -19.82
CA GLU A 155 4.43 -8.09 -20.75
C GLU A 155 5.69 -7.23 -21.01
N THR A 156 5.52 -5.92 -21.25
CA THR A 156 6.63 -4.99 -21.46
C THR A 156 7.50 -4.87 -20.22
N ALA A 157 6.90 -4.76 -19.04
CA ALA A 157 7.63 -4.70 -17.77
C ALA A 157 8.38 -6.00 -17.47
N ALA A 158 7.74 -7.16 -17.67
CA ALA A 158 8.35 -8.45 -17.46
C ALA A 158 9.51 -8.73 -18.44
N ALA A 159 9.42 -8.26 -19.68
CA ALA A 159 10.49 -8.39 -20.66
C ALA A 159 11.73 -7.53 -20.33
N SER A 160 11.58 -6.50 -19.45
CA SER A 160 12.66 -5.58 -19.10
C SER A 160 13.36 -5.90 -17.79
N CYS A 161 12.98 -7.01 -17.12
CA CYS A 161 13.55 -7.38 -15.81
C CYS A 161 13.62 -8.90 -15.62
N ASP A 162 14.47 -9.33 -14.70
CA ASP A 162 14.62 -10.74 -14.33
C ASP A 162 13.49 -11.21 -13.39
N LEU A 163 12.95 -10.30 -12.58
CA LEU A 163 11.81 -10.55 -11.69
C LEU A 163 10.90 -9.33 -11.63
N LEU A 164 9.61 -9.54 -11.86
CA LEU A 164 8.57 -8.51 -11.75
C LEU A 164 7.68 -8.76 -10.53
N HIS A 165 7.67 -7.83 -9.57
CA HIS A 165 6.67 -7.78 -8.50
C HIS A 165 5.43 -7.06 -8.99
N LEU A 166 4.32 -7.77 -9.16
CA LEU A 166 3.06 -7.22 -9.64
C LEU A 166 2.07 -7.05 -8.48
N PHE A 167 1.84 -5.80 -8.08
CA PHE A 167 0.91 -5.44 -7.02
C PHE A 167 -0.47 -5.14 -7.60
N ILE A 168 -1.47 -5.89 -7.17
CA ILE A 168 -2.87 -5.66 -7.55
C ILE A 168 -3.55 -4.90 -6.42
N VAL A 169 -4.11 -3.72 -6.73
CA VAL A 169 -4.76 -2.87 -5.73
C VAL A 169 -5.97 -3.58 -5.13
N SER A 170 -5.93 -3.81 -3.81
CA SER A 170 -6.89 -4.65 -3.09
C SER A 170 -8.23 -3.98 -2.81
N GLU A 171 -8.39 -2.71 -3.19
CA GLU A 171 -9.58 -1.95 -2.88
C GLU A 171 -10.81 -2.45 -3.64
N ASP A 172 -11.94 -2.56 -2.92
CA ASP A 172 -13.19 -3.15 -3.41
C ASP A 172 -14.29 -2.10 -3.72
N SER A 173 -13.95 -0.80 -3.76
CA SER A 173 -14.90 0.27 -4.16
C SER A 173 -15.16 0.34 -5.67
N SER A 174 -14.63 -0.61 -6.43
CA SER A 174 -14.73 -0.64 -7.89
C SER A 174 -15.86 -1.56 -8.38
N LEU A 175 -16.31 -1.31 -9.64
CA LEU A 175 -17.36 -2.11 -10.31
C LEU A 175 -17.02 -3.61 -10.39
N VAL A 176 -15.74 -3.95 -10.51
CA VAL A 176 -15.28 -5.35 -10.56
C VAL A 176 -14.63 -5.69 -9.21
N PRO A 177 -15.17 -6.69 -8.48
CA PRO A 177 -14.63 -7.13 -7.19
C PRO A 177 -13.15 -7.51 -7.27
N PHE A 178 -12.40 -7.26 -6.19
CA PHE A 178 -10.96 -7.54 -6.13
C PHE A 178 -10.61 -8.97 -6.52
N SER A 179 -11.35 -9.95 -6.03
CA SER A 179 -11.13 -11.38 -6.34
C SER A 179 -11.21 -11.69 -7.82
N VAL A 180 -12.15 -11.06 -8.53
CA VAL A 180 -12.31 -11.20 -9.97
C VAL A 180 -11.17 -10.51 -10.72
N ARG A 181 -10.80 -9.29 -10.32
CA ARG A 181 -9.68 -8.54 -10.92
C ARG A 181 -8.37 -9.32 -10.78
N LYS A 182 -8.08 -9.83 -9.57
CA LYS A 182 -6.90 -10.66 -9.31
C LYS A 182 -6.87 -11.90 -10.22
N LYS A 183 -7.98 -12.60 -10.35
CA LYS A 183 -8.10 -13.78 -11.21
C LYS A 183 -7.82 -13.42 -12.67
N LEU A 184 -8.43 -12.36 -13.20
CA LEU A 184 -8.22 -11.91 -14.58
C LEU A 184 -6.77 -11.52 -14.85
N VAL A 185 -6.13 -10.82 -13.93
CA VAL A 185 -4.70 -10.46 -14.04
C VAL A 185 -3.85 -11.73 -14.11
N MET A 186 -4.03 -12.65 -13.17
CA MET A 186 -3.24 -13.89 -13.13
C MET A 186 -3.46 -14.77 -14.36
N GLU A 187 -4.68 -14.92 -14.84
CA GLU A 187 -4.98 -15.69 -16.06
C GLU A 187 -4.42 -15.01 -17.32
N GLY A 188 -4.62 -13.70 -17.44
CA GLY A 188 -4.14 -12.94 -18.61
C GLY A 188 -2.63 -12.81 -18.72
N THR A 189 -1.89 -13.05 -17.63
CA THR A 189 -0.42 -13.00 -17.60
C THR A 189 0.23 -14.34 -17.26
N SER A 190 -0.54 -15.43 -17.27
CA SER A 190 -0.10 -16.80 -16.90
C SER A 190 1.01 -17.37 -17.77
N HIS A 191 1.20 -16.83 -18.97
CA HIS A 191 2.28 -17.20 -19.89
C HIS A 191 3.66 -16.62 -19.50
N LEU A 192 3.70 -15.67 -18.54
CA LEU A 192 4.93 -15.06 -18.06
C LEU A 192 5.42 -15.82 -16.82
N SER A 193 6.70 -16.21 -16.83
CA SER A 193 7.28 -17.05 -15.77
C SER A 193 8.01 -16.27 -14.66
N ASN A 194 8.28 -14.98 -14.89
CA ASN A 194 9.09 -14.15 -14.00
C ASN A 194 8.26 -13.15 -13.19
N ILE A 195 7.02 -13.49 -12.82
CA ILE A 195 6.13 -12.62 -12.03
C ILE A 195 5.88 -13.20 -10.64
N CYS A 196 6.05 -12.33 -9.62
CA CYS A 196 5.51 -12.51 -8.27
C CYS A 196 4.29 -11.63 -8.08
N TYR A 197 3.11 -12.23 -7.81
CA TYR A 197 1.86 -11.51 -7.59
C TYR A 197 1.68 -11.17 -6.13
N HIS A 198 1.33 -9.91 -5.85
CA HIS A 198 1.08 -9.40 -4.51
C HIS A 198 -0.26 -8.67 -4.43
N GLU A 199 -0.89 -8.72 -3.26
CA GLU A 199 -2.01 -7.88 -2.92
C GLU A 199 -1.48 -6.59 -2.28
N SER A 200 -2.00 -5.42 -2.71
CA SER A 200 -1.53 -4.14 -2.18
C SER A 200 -1.84 -3.95 -0.70
N GLY A 201 -2.80 -4.72 -0.17
CA GLY A 201 -3.33 -4.46 1.15
C GLY A 201 -3.89 -3.05 1.27
N PRO A 202 -3.93 -2.48 2.47
CA PRO A 202 -4.44 -1.13 2.71
C PRO A 202 -3.39 -0.02 2.48
N TYR A 203 -2.14 -0.37 2.11
CA TYR A 203 -1.02 0.57 2.02
C TYR A 203 -0.80 1.16 0.63
N ILE A 204 -1.36 0.54 -0.40
CA ILE A 204 -1.34 1.06 -1.76
C ILE A 204 -2.78 1.32 -2.19
N VAL A 205 -3.10 2.59 -2.38
CA VAL A 205 -4.43 3.05 -2.78
C VAL A 205 -4.39 3.61 -4.20
N SER A 206 -5.47 3.44 -4.94
CA SER A 206 -5.58 4.02 -6.28
C SER A 206 -5.79 5.53 -6.19
N LEU A 207 -5.10 6.28 -7.06
CA LEU A 207 -5.29 7.73 -7.19
C LEU A 207 -6.73 8.12 -7.56
N SER A 208 -7.49 7.23 -8.19
CA SER A 208 -8.90 7.46 -8.52
C SER A 208 -9.80 7.69 -7.30
N LEU A 209 -9.32 7.39 -6.10
CA LEU A 209 -10.02 7.60 -4.83
C LEU A 209 -9.64 8.90 -4.10
N ILE A 210 -8.62 9.58 -4.58
CA ILE A 210 -8.16 10.86 -4.00
C ILE A 210 -8.98 12.03 -4.56
N HIS A 211 -9.76 11.81 -5.62
CA HIS A 211 -10.68 12.80 -6.15
C HIS A 211 -11.96 12.88 -5.31
N ILE A 212 -11.86 13.54 -4.18
CA ILE A 212 -12.98 14.13 -3.45
C ILE A 212 -12.67 15.59 -3.21
#